data_57ad9033c0e34371bb93729cfa434c2b
#
_entry.id   57ad9033c0e34371bb93729cfa434c2b
#
_cell.length_a   1.000
_cell.length_b   1.000
_cell.length_c   1.000
_cell.angle_alpha   90.00
_cell.angle_beta   90.00
_cell.angle_gamma   90.00
#
_symmetry.space_group_name_H-M   'P 1'
#
loop_
_entity.id
_entity.type
_entity.pdbx_description
1 polymer ?
#
loop_
_entity_poly.entity_id
_entity_poly.type
_entity_poly.pdbx_seq_one_letter_code
_entity_poly.pdbx_strand_id
1 'polypeptide(L)'
;YMPYAMSVILSRAIPEIDGLKPSHRKLLYTMYNMGLLTGGTIKSANIVGRTMQLNPHGDASIYDTMVRLSRGNETLLYPYVESKGNFGKAYSKNMMYAASRYTEAKLAPICNELFGDINKDTVDFVDNYDNTMKEPRLLPVTFPSVLCNVTTGIAVGMASSIASFNIKEVCETTIALMKNEEHVISDTLIAPDFVGGGYIIYDKAVSYTHLRAHET
;
A
#
# COMPACT_ATOMS: atom_id res chain seq x y z
N TYR A 1 4.26 16.90 -23.44
CA TYR A 1 5.09 15.95 -22.66
C TYR A 1 4.91 16.14 -21.15
N MET A 2 4.99 17.38 -20.65
CA MET A 2 4.88 17.67 -19.18
C MET A 2 3.58 17.17 -18.54
N PRO A 3 2.38 17.42 -19.10
CA PRO A 3 1.13 16.90 -18.51
C PRO A 3 1.10 15.37 -18.43
N TYR A 4 1.64 14.68 -19.43
CA TYR A 4 1.75 13.21 -19.39
C TYR A 4 2.71 12.74 -18.30
N ALA A 5 3.89 13.35 -18.17
CA ALA A 5 4.86 13.02 -17.13
C ALA A 5 4.26 13.22 -15.74
N MET A 6 3.59 14.35 -15.49
CA MET A 6 2.89 14.63 -14.23
C MET A 6 1.77 13.61 -13.95
N SER A 7 0.99 13.24 -14.95
CA SER A 7 -0.02 12.19 -14.81
C SER A 7 0.58 10.85 -14.38
N VAL A 8 1.68 10.42 -15.00
CA VAL A 8 2.34 9.15 -14.62
C VAL A 8 2.92 9.22 -13.21
N ILE A 9 3.50 10.35 -12.82
CA ILE A 9 4.03 10.56 -11.46
C ILE A 9 2.92 10.42 -10.43
N LEU A 10 1.86 11.20 -10.57
CA LEU A 10 0.80 11.31 -9.56
C LEU A 10 -0.16 10.11 -9.55
N SER A 11 -0.47 9.55 -10.71
CA SER A 11 -1.49 8.49 -10.81
C SER A 11 -0.95 7.06 -10.80
N ARG A 12 0.39 6.86 -10.87
CA ARG A 12 0.97 5.51 -10.95
C ARG A 12 2.17 5.25 -10.07
N ALA A 13 3.09 6.22 -9.97
CA ALA A 13 4.41 5.94 -9.40
C ALA A 13 4.48 6.22 -7.90
N ILE A 14 3.96 7.34 -7.44
CA ILE A 14 4.08 7.81 -6.07
C ILE A 14 2.85 7.37 -5.28
N PRO A 15 3.02 6.78 -4.07
CA PRO A 15 1.91 6.57 -3.15
C PRO A 15 1.44 7.91 -2.60
N GLU A 16 0.16 8.01 -2.32
CA GLU A 16 -0.42 9.11 -1.58
C GLU A 16 -0.12 8.98 -0.07
N ILE A 17 -0.59 9.92 0.74
CA ILE A 17 -0.37 9.94 2.19
C ILE A 17 -0.94 8.69 2.91
N ASP A 18 -1.92 8.03 2.33
CA ASP A 18 -2.47 6.75 2.80
C ASP A 18 -1.57 5.53 2.48
N GLY A 19 -0.38 5.76 1.92
CA GLY A 19 0.59 4.73 1.57
C GLY A 19 0.21 3.88 0.36
N LEU A 20 -0.85 4.25 -0.35
CA LEU A 20 -1.41 3.48 -1.44
C LEU A 20 -1.27 4.20 -2.78
N LYS A 21 -0.98 3.43 -3.82
CA LYS A 21 -1.14 3.89 -5.20
C LYS A 21 -2.62 3.79 -5.59
N PRO A 22 -3.09 4.55 -6.58
CA PRO A 22 -4.50 4.50 -7.01
C PRO A 22 -5.00 3.09 -7.31
N SER A 23 -4.19 2.23 -7.96
CA SER A 23 -4.56 0.83 -8.23
C SER A 23 -4.74 -0.01 -6.96
N HIS A 24 -3.89 0.20 -5.95
CA HIS A 24 -4.01 -0.45 -4.64
C HIS A 24 -5.31 -0.03 -3.95
N ARG A 25 -5.58 1.28 -3.91
CA ARG A 25 -6.77 1.84 -3.27
C ARG A 25 -8.06 1.34 -3.90
N LYS A 26 -8.15 1.32 -5.23
CA LYS A 26 -9.30 0.79 -5.97
C LYS A 26 -9.56 -0.68 -5.66
N LEU A 27 -8.53 -1.51 -5.63
CA LEU A 27 -8.63 -2.92 -5.28
C LEU A 27 -9.12 -3.12 -3.83
N LEU A 28 -8.47 -2.47 -2.86
CA LEU A 28 -8.84 -2.60 -1.45
C LEU A 28 -10.24 -2.05 -1.18
N TYR A 29 -10.62 -0.94 -1.80
CA TYR A 29 -11.97 -0.37 -1.70
C TYR A 29 -13.03 -1.31 -2.30
N THR A 30 -12.75 -1.95 -3.45
CA THR A 30 -13.64 -2.97 -4.01
C THR A 30 -13.82 -4.13 -3.03
N MET A 31 -12.74 -4.63 -2.45
CA MET A 31 -12.79 -5.71 -1.46
C MET A 31 -13.59 -5.30 -0.21
N TYR A 32 -13.46 -4.05 0.25
CA TYR A 32 -14.25 -3.51 1.34
C TYR A 32 -15.75 -3.49 1.01
N ASN A 33 -16.12 -2.98 -0.16
CA ASN A 33 -17.53 -2.95 -0.62
C ASN A 33 -18.13 -4.35 -0.83
N MET A 34 -17.29 -5.35 -1.07
CA MET A 34 -17.71 -6.75 -1.11
C MET A 34 -17.87 -7.39 0.28
N GLY A 35 -17.66 -6.65 1.37
CA GLY A 35 -17.77 -7.14 2.74
C GLY A 35 -16.63 -8.07 3.18
N LEU A 36 -15.49 -8.03 2.49
CA LEU A 36 -14.37 -8.96 2.74
C LEU A 36 -13.50 -8.57 3.95
N LEU A 37 -13.87 -7.55 4.70
CA LEU A 37 -13.20 -7.17 5.94
C LEU A 37 -13.58 -8.11 7.09
N THR A 38 -14.87 -8.45 7.19
CA THR A 38 -15.42 -9.32 8.24
C THR A 38 -15.88 -10.68 7.71
N GLY A 39 -16.02 -10.81 6.39
CA GLY A 39 -16.46 -12.02 5.71
C GLY A 39 -15.38 -13.09 5.55
N GLY A 40 -15.77 -14.20 4.93
CA GLY A 40 -14.86 -15.26 4.51
C GLY A 40 -14.07 -14.92 3.25
N THR A 41 -13.12 -15.78 2.90
CA THR A 41 -12.38 -15.65 1.63
C THR A 41 -13.28 -15.97 0.44
N ILE A 42 -13.08 -15.28 -0.67
CA ILE A 42 -13.72 -15.56 -1.95
C ILE A 42 -12.69 -15.72 -3.05
N LYS A 43 -13.09 -16.27 -4.19
CA LYS A 43 -12.21 -16.45 -5.35
C LYS A 43 -11.62 -15.12 -5.82
N SER A 44 -10.30 -15.09 -5.99
CA SER A 44 -9.59 -13.90 -6.45
C SER A 44 -10.11 -13.41 -7.80
N ALA A 45 -10.52 -14.30 -8.69
CA ALA A 45 -11.13 -13.93 -9.97
C ALA A 45 -12.38 -13.06 -9.81
N ASN A 46 -13.22 -13.31 -8.79
CA ASN A 46 -14.40 -12.48 -8.51
C ASN A 46 -14.02 -11.07 -8.06
N ILE A 47 -12.99 -10.96 -7.21
CA ILE A 47 -12.48 -9.66 -6.75
C ILE A 47 -11.93 -8.88 -7.93
N VAL A 48 -11.11 -9.52 -8.76
CA VAL A 48 -10.53 -8.91 -9.97
C VAL A 48 -11.63 -8.39 -10.90
N GLY A 49 -12.63 -9.21 -11.21
CA GLY A 49 -13.75 -8.82 -12.07
C GLY A 49 -14.54 -7.62 -11.54
N ARG A 50 -14.77 -7.55 -10.22
CA ARG A 50 -15.41 -6.40 -9.58
C ARG A 50 -14.54 -5.15 -9.60
N THR A 51 -13.23 -5.31 -9.40
CA THR A 51 -12.27 -4.18 -9.41
C THR A 51 -12.18 -3.52 -10.78
N MET A 52 -12.39 -4.25 -11.86
CA MET A 52 -12.39 -3.69 -13.22
C MET A 52 -13.43 -2.58 -13.43
N GLN A 53 -14.48 -2.52 -12.62
CA GLN A 53 -15.46 -1.43 -12.65
C GLN A 53 -14.88 -0.08 -12.19
N LEU A 54 -13.87 -0.10 -11.33
CA LEU A 54 -13.16 1.10 -10.87
C LEU A 54 -11.81 1.29 -11.59
N ASN A 55 -11.21 0.21 -12.06
CA ASN A 55 -9.89 0.22 -12.67
C ASN A 55 -9.95 -0.36 -14.08
N PRO A 56 -9.89 0.47 -15.15
CA PRO A 56 -10.02 0.01 -16.53
C PRO A 56 -8.80 -0.74 -17.07
N HIS A 57 -7.81 -1.00 -16.23
CA HIS A 57 -6.64 -1.81 -16.60
C HIS A 57 -7.01 -3.31 -16.64
N GLY A 58 -6.22 -4.09 -17.39
CA GLY A 58 -6.49 -5.53 -17.58
C GLY A 58 -6.48 -6.33 -16.27
N ASP A 59 -7.22 -7.43 -16.27
CA ASP A 59 -7.39 -8.36 -15.15
C ASP A 59 -6.05 -8.88 -14.58
N ALA A 60 -5.08 -9.15 -15.43
CA ALA A 60 -3.74 -9.56 -15.02
C ALA A 60 -3.06 -8.52 -14.14
N SER A 61 -3.13 -7.23 -14.50
CA SER A 61 -2.54 -6.14 -13.72
C SER A 61 -3.20 -5.98 -12.34
N ILE A 62 -4.53 -6.16 -12.27
CA ILE A 62 -5.28 -6.11 -11.01
C ILE A 62 -4.89 -7.30 -10.13
N TYR A 63 -4.78 -8.49 -10.72
CA TYR A 63 -4.39 -9.68 -9.97
C TYR A 63 -2.94 -9.60 -9.47
N ASP A 64 -2.01 -9.11 -10.27
CA ASP A 64 -0.63 -8.84 -9.86
C ASP A 64 -0.57 -7.87 -8.67
N THR A 65 -1.41 -6.85 -8.68
CA THR A 65 -1.56 -5.91 -7.55
C THR A 65 -2.05 -6.65 -6.30
N MET A 66 -3.07 -7.48 -6.42
CA MET A 66 -3.57 -8.30 -5.29
C MET A 66 -2.49 -9.23 -4.74
N VAL A 67 -1.73 -9.89 -5.61
CA VAL A 67 -0.62 -10.76 -5.22
C VAL A 67 0.41 -9.99 -4.39
N ARG A 68 0.83 -8.82 -4.84
CA ARG A 68 1.80 -7.99 -4.11
C ARG A 68 1.31 -7.51 -2.75
N LEU A 69 0.01 -7.25 -2.61
CA LEU A 69 -0.60 -6.82 -1.34
C LEU A 69 -0.88 -7.97 -0.40
N SER A 70 -0.70 -9.23 -0.84
CA SER A 70 -1.07 -10.41 -0.07
C SER A 70 0.04 -10.88 0.88
N ARG A 71 -0.39 -11.41 2.00
CA ARG A 71 0.50 -12.05 2.98
C ARG A 71 1.32 -13.19 2.37
N GLY A 72 0.73 -13.98 1.48
CA GLY A 72 1.38 -15.15 0.88
C GLY A 72 2.58 -14.83 0.01
N ASN A 73 2.63 -13.65 -0.60
CA ASN A 73 3.71 -13.21 -1.48
C ASN A 73 4.95 -12.70 -0.71
N GLU A 74 4.79 -12.26 0.54
CA GLU A 74 5.87 -11.77 1.41
C GLU A 74 6.62 -10.55 0.84
N THR A 75 5.91 -9.67 0.15
CA THR A 75 6.46 -8.39 -0.36
C THR A 75 6.39 -7.28 0.68
N LEU A 76 5.31 -7.26 1.47
CA LEU A 76 5.02 -6.20 2.43
C LEU A 76 5.32 -6.63 3.86
N LEU A 77 5.77 -5.68 4.67
CA LEU A 77 5.95 -5.87 6.12
C LEU A 77 4.58 -6.05 6.81
N TYR A 78 3.59 -5.25 6.38
CA TYR A 78 2.19 -5.31 6.85
C TYR A 78 1.26 -5.53 5.66
N PRO A 79 0.99 -6.78 5.26
CA PRO A 79 0.13 -7.08 4.12
C PRO A 79 -1.32 -6.69 4.39
N TYR A 80 -1.98 -6.16 3.35
CA TYR A 80 -3.38 -5.73 3.39
C TYR A 80 -4.38 -6.82 2.99
N VAL A 81 -3.88 -7.87 2.33
CA VAL A 81 -4.71 -8.97 1.82
C VAL A 81 -4.31 -10.27 2.49
N GLU A 82 -5.26 -10.95 3.12
CA GLU A 82 -5.11 -12.33 3.53
C GLU A 82 -5.40 -13.24 2.34
N SER A 83 -4.48 -14.16 2.10
CA SER A 83 -4.46 -15.04 0.93
C SER A 83 -4.65 -16.49 1.31
N LYS A 84 -5.39 -17.23 0.48
CA LYS A 84 -5.55 -18.68 0.56
C LYS A 84 -5.23 -19.30 -0.79
N GLY A 85 -4.31 -20.25 -0.80
CA GLY A 85 -3.76 -20.85 -2.01
C GLY A 85 -2.37 -20.34 -2.32
N ASN A 86 -1.87 -20.61 -3.52
CA ASN A 86 -0.52 -20.24 -3.94
C ASN A 86 -0.49 -18.82 -4.52
N PHE A 87 0.05 -17.88 -3.76
CA PHE A 87 0.30 -16.48 -4.16
C PHE A 87 1.78 -16.23 -4.55
N GLY A 88 2.56 -17.29 -4.77
CA GLY A 88 3.96 -17.17 -5.09
C GLY A 88 4.80 -16.65 -3.92
N LYS A 89 6.05 -16.33 -4.21
CA LYS A 89 7.01 -15.75 -3.26
C LYS A 89 7.84 -14.67 -3.96
N ALA A 90 7.88 -13.49 -3.40
CA ALA A 90 8.59 -12.35 -4.00
C ALA A 90 10.10 -12.60 -4.17
N TYR A 91 10.69 -13.37 -3.27
CA TYR A 91 12.13 -13.68 -3.28
C TYR A 91 12.51 -14.84 -4.22
N SER A 92 11.56 -15.53 -4.84
CA SER A 92 11.83 -16.71 -5.66
C SER A 92 11.20 -16.61 -7.05
N LYS A 93 12.05 -16.54 -8.08
CA LYS A 93 11.61 -16.54 -9.48
C LYS A 93 10.91 -17.84 -9.91
N ASN A 94 11.17 -18.95 -9.20
CA ASN A 94 10.61 -20.27 -9.52
C ASN A 94 9.27 -20.53 -8.81
N MET A 95 8.87 -19.70 -7.86
CA MET A 95 7.63 -19.83 -7.11
C MET A 95 6.61 -18.80 -7.58
N MET A 96 6.14 -18.96 -8.80
CA MET A 96 5.09 -18.11 -9.34
C MET A 96 3.74 -18.41 -8.71
N TYR A 97 2.87 -17.40 -8.68
CA TYR A 97 1.52 -17.53 -8.15
C TYR A 97 0.61 -18.32 -9.10
N ALA A 98 -0.41 -18.99 -8.54
CA ALA A 98 -1.42 -19.69 -9.30
C ALA A 98 -2.42 -18.70 -9.95
N ALA A 99 -3.11 -19.13 -10.99
CA ALA A 99 -4.16 -18.32 -11.62
C ALA A 99 -5.27 -17.93 -10.61
N SER A 100 -5.86 -16.75 -10.81
CA SER A 100 -6.86 -16.13 -9.89
C SER A 100 -8.09 -17.02 -9.61
N ARG A 101 -8.41 -17.96 -10.50
CA ARG A 101 -9.49 -18.93 -10.33
C ARG A 101 -9.21 -20.00 -9.25
N TYR A 102 -7.94 -20.21 -8.90
CA TYR A 102 -7.52 -21.23 -7.91
C TYR A 102 -7.25 -20.63 -6.53
N THR A 103 -7.08 -19.32 -6.44
CA THR A 103 -6.77 -18.62 -5.19
C THR A 103 -7.99 -17.95 -4.60
N GLU A 104 -7.95 -17.70 -3.30
CA GLU A 104 -8.97 -16.96 -2.56
C GLU A 104 -8.32 -15.85 -1.73
N ALA A 105 -9.05 -14.78 -1.51
CA ALA A 105 -8.55 -13.65 -0.74
C ALA A 105 -9.66 -12.97 0.07
N LYS A 106 -9.26 -12.26 1.12
CA LYS A 106 -10.06 -11.31 1.89
C LYS A 106 -9.16 -10.18 2.39
N LEU A 107 -9.72 -9.14 2.98
CA LEU A 107 -8.95 -8.08 3.62
C LEU A 107 -8.31 -8.58 4.93
N ALA A 108 -7.08 -8.15 5.18
CA ALA A 108 -6.42 -8.39 6.46
C ALA A 108 -6.99 -7.48 7.57
N PRO A 109 -6.91 -7.88 8.86
CA PRO A 109 -7.45 -7.10 9.97
C PRO A 109 -6.93 -5.66 10.06
N ILE A 110 -5.69 -5.39 9.63
CA ILE A 110 -5.12 -4.04 9.58
C ILE A 110 -5.94 -3.07 8.72
N CYS A 111 -6.71 -3.58 7.76
CA CYS A 111 -7.60 -2.77 6.94
C CYS A 111 -8.77 -2.14 7.72
N ASN A 112 -9.05 -2.57 8.95
CA ASN A 112 -9.95 -1.83 9.85
C ASN A 112 -9.47 -0.40 10.07
N GLU A 113 -8.16 -0.20 10.19
CA GLU A 113 -7.54 1.11 10.39
C GLU A 113 -7.50 1.96 9.11
N LEU A 114 -7.69 1.32 7.95
CA LEU A 114 -7.75 2.03 6.67
C LEU A 114 -9.20 2.46 6.33
N PHE A 115 -10.20 1.70 6.77
CA PHE A 115 -11.59 1.89 6.36
C PHE A 115 -12.54 2.32 7.49
N GLY A 116 -12.07 2.32 8.75
CA GLY A 116 -12.94 2.49 9.92
C GLY A 116 -13.81 3.74 9.91
N ASP A 117 -13.31 4.82 9.34
CA ASP A 117 -13.99 6.10 9.29
C ASP A 117 -14.51 6.51 7.89
N ILE A 118 -14.43 5.61 6.89
CA ILE A 118 -14.78 5.93 5.49
C ILE A 118 -16.24 6.40 5.31
N ASN A 119 -17.13 5.94 6.17
CA ASN A 119 -18.56 6.31 6.14
C ASN A 119 -18.90 7.51 7.03
N LYS A 120 -17.89 8.20 7.58
CA LYS A 120 -18.07 9.36 8.49
C LYS A 120 -17.79 10.71 7.83
N ASP A 121 -17.83 10.79 6.51
CA ASP A 121 -17.54 12.01 5.74
C ASP A 121 -16.12 12.56 5.99
N THR A 122 -15.16 11.66 6.11
CA THR A 122 -13.76 11.97 6.41
C THR A 122 -12.88 12.12 5.17
N VAL A 123 -13.38 11.67 4.01
CA VAL A 123 -12.64 11.69 2.74
C VAL A 123 -13.54 12.06 1.57
N ASP A 124 -12.95 12.71 0.57
CA ASP A 124 -13.65 13.06 -0.67
C ASP A 124 -13.85 11.83 -1.55
N PHE A 125 -15.02 11.75 -2.16
CA PHE A 125 -15.34 10.78 -3.19
C PHE A 125 -15.37 11.46 -4.56
N VAL A 126 -14.73 10.84 -5.53
CA VAL A 126 -14.67 11.30 -6.92
C VAL A 126 -15.32 10.26 -7.84
N ASP A 127 -15.73 10.71 -9.02
CA ASP A 127 -16.26 9.79 -10.02
C ASP A 127 -15.15 8.89 -10.58
N ASN A 128 -15.49 7.63 -10.85
CA ASN A 128 -14.60 6.71 -11.54
C ASN A 128 -14.41 7.12 -13.01
N TYR A 129 -13.61 6.35 -13.77
CA TYR A 129 -13.23 6.68 -15.15
C TYR A 129 -14.42 6.83 -16.15
N ASP A 130 -15.57 6.24 -15.88
CA ASP A 130 -16.77 6.28 -16.73
C ASP A 130 -17.96 7.01 -16.07
N ASN A 131 -17.75 7.64 -14.93
CA ASN A 131 -18.76 8.38 -14.13
C ASN A 131 -19.98 7.52 -13.68
N THR A 132 -19.81 6.20 -13.62
CA THR A 132 -20.91 5.30 -13.20
C THR A 132 -20.87 5.00 -11.71
N MET A 133 -19.72 5.14 -11.07
CA MET A 133 -19.50 4.84 -9.65
C MET A 133 -18.66 5.92 -8.98
N LYS A 134 -18.71 5.97 -7.65
CA LYS A 134 -17.84 6.81 -6.83
C LYS A 134 -16.73 5.99 -6.18
N GLU A 135 -15.54 6.58 -6.13
CA GLU A 135 -14.39 6.00 -5.45
C GLU A 135 -13.75 7.02 -4.49
N PRO A 136 -13.17 6.59 -3.37
CA PRO A 136 -12.51 7.50 -2.45
C PRO A 136 -11.20 7.99 -3.06
N ARG A 137 -10.96 9.30 -2.96
CA ARG A 137 -9.69 9.91 -3.37
C ARG A 137 -8.53 9.43 -2.51
N LEU A 138 -8.74 9.33 -1.19
CA LEU A 138 -7.83 8.80 -0.19
C LEU A 138 -8.59 7.87 0.74
N LEU A 139 -7.88 7.03 1.51
CA LEU A 139 -8.47 6.29 2.62
C LEU A 139 -8.26 7.04 3.95
N PRO A 140 -9.22 6.97 4.89
CA PRO A 140 -9.16 7.64 6.19
C PRO A 140 -8.26 6.86 7.17
N VAL A 141 -6.99 6.77 6.85
CA VAL A 141 -6.02 6.00 7.66
C VAL A 141 -5.82 6.63 9.04
N THR A 142 -5.76 5.81 10.07
CA THR A 142 -5.62 6.24 11.47
C THR A 142 -4.16 6.42 11.92
N PHE A 143 -3.20 6.03 11.08
CA PHE A 143 -1.75 6.14 11.34
C PHE A 143 -1.00 6.43 10.03
N PRO A 144 0.26 6.89 10.06
CA PRO A 144 1.06 7.18 8.86
C PRO A 144 1.44 5.91 8.09
N SER A 145 0.48 5.29 7.43
CA SER A 145 0.61 4.00 6.73
C SER A 145 1.61 4.00 5.59
N VAL A 146 1.89 5.17 5.00
CA VAL A 146 2.91 5.36 3.96
C VAL A 146 4.32 4.94 4.43
N LEU A 147 4.59 5.01 5.74
CA LEU A 147 5.86 4.61 6.34
C LEU A 147 5.90 3.13 6.77
N CYS A 148 4.78 2.42 6.75
CA CYS A 148 4.71 1.06 7.29
C CYS A 148 5.08 -0.02 6.27
N ASN A 149 4.98 0.27 4.98
CA ASN A 149 5.31 -0.69 3.92
C ASN A 149 6.26 -0.06 2.91
N VAL A 150 7.21 -0.87 2.43
CA VAL A 150 8.10 -0.46 1.36
C VAL A 150 7.31 -0.13 0.11
N THR A 151 7.57 1.03 -0.47
CA THR A 151 6.97 1.42 -1.73
C THR A 151 8.03 1.93 -2.69
N THR A 152 8.08 1.34 -3.87
CA THR A 152 8.94 1.79 -4.96
C THR A 152 8.08 2.18 -6.15
N GLY A 153 8.45 3.25 -6.82
CA GLY A 153 7.75 3.72 -8.01
C GLY A 153 8.70 4.29 -9.03
N ILE A 154 8.50 3.95 -10.29
CA ILE A 154 9.26 4.47 -11.41
C ILE A 154 8.32 5.31 -12.26
N ALA A 155 8.69 6.57 -12.47
CA ALA A 155 7.97 7.50 -13.30
C ALA A 155 8.87 8.05 -14.40
N VAL A 156 8.35 8.99 -15.18
CA VAL A 156 9.12 9.67 -16.21
C VAL A 156 9.98 10.76 -15.55
N GLY A 157 11.30 10.60 -15.60
CA GLY A 157 12.24 11.57 -15.07
C GLY A 157 12.47 11.51 -13.55
N MET A 158 11.73 10.65 -12.81
CA MET A 158 11.97 10.45 -11.38
C MET A 158 11.58 9.04 -10.93
N ALA A 159 12.16 8.61 -9.83
CA ALA A 159 11.79 7.39 -9.12
C ALA A 159 11.62 7.71 -7.63
N SER A 160 10.73 7.00 -6.96
CA SER A 160 10.57 7.06 -5.51
C SER A 160 10.87 5.70 -4.89
N SER A 161 11.51 5.73 -3.72
CA SER A 161 11.73 4.55 -2.89
C SER A 161 11.54 4.94 -1.43
N ILE A 162 10.50 4.43 -0.82
CA ILE A 162 10.16 4.68 0.58
C ILE A 162 10.42 3.39 1.34
N ALA A 163 11.28 3.45 2.36
CA ALA A 163 11.56 2.32 3.24
C ALA A 163 10.37 2.06 4.18
N SER A 164 10.23 0.81 4.61
CA SER A 164 9.26 0.43 5.65
C SER A 164 9.86 0.57 7.04
N PHE A 165 9.02 0.93 8.01
CA PHE A 165 9.37 1.06 9.42
C PHE A 165 8.42 0.24 10.29
N ASN A 166 8.83 -0.03 11.51
CA ASN A 166 8.01 -0.70 12.49
C ASN A 166 6.79 0.15 12.85
N ILE A 167 5.59 -0.43 12.73
CA ILE A 167 4.33 0.28 12.99
C ILE A 167 4.27 0.84 14.43
N LYS A 168 4.86 0.14 15.40
CA LYS A 168 4.92 0.60 16.79
C LYS A 168 5.76 1.87 16.89
N GLU A 169 6.96 1.89 16.30
CA GLU A 169 7.84 3.06 16.28
C GLU A 169 7.21 4.23 15.54
N VAL A 170 6.54 3.97 14.41
CA VAL A 170 5.79 4.99 13.65
C VAL A 170 4.69 5.62 14.51
N CYS A 171 3.90 4.81 15.21
CA CYS A 171 2.84 5.30 16.08
C CYS A 171 3.41 6.06 17.30
N GLU A 172 4.46 5.55 17.94
CA GLU A 172 5.12 6.22 19.08
C GLU A 172 5.71 7.57 18.65
N THR A 173 6.36 7.64 17.50
CA THR A 173 6.89 8.89 16.92
C THR A 173 5.77 9.89 16.62
N THR A 174 4.68 9.42 16.02
CA THR A 174 3.52 10.27 15.74
C THR A 174 2.93 10.85 17.02
N ILE A 175 2.74 10.03 18.06
CA ILE A 175 2.24 10.49 19.37
C ILE A 175 3.21 11.48 20.02
N ALA A 176 4.53 11.24 19.89
CA ALA A 176 5.54 12.15 20.43
C ALA A 176 5.50 13.52 19.75
N LEU A 177 5.40 13.54 18.42
CA LEU A 177 5.26 14.77 17.62
C LEU A 177 3.97 15.53 17.92
N MET A 178 2.85 14.83 18.12
CA MET A 178 1.57 15.45 18.50
C MET A 178 1.63 16.09 19.89
N LYS A 179 2.46 15.58 20.81
CA LYS A 179 2.66 16.13 22.14
C LYS A 179 3.69 17.25 22.17
N ASN A 180 4.70 17.18 21.32
CA ASN A 180 5.79 18.14 21.23
C ASN A 180 6.26 18.23 19.78
N GLU A 181 5.96 19.33 19.10
CA GLU A 181 6.35 19.57 17.69
C GLU A 181 7.87 19.63 17.48
N GLU A 182 8.63 19.93 18.53
CA GLU A 182 10.11 19.96 18.49
C GLU A 182 10.74 18.57 18.72
N HIS A 183 9.93 17.50 18.82
CA HIS A 183 10.43 16.14 19.01
C HIS A 183 11.38 15.72 17.88
N VAL A 184 12.54 15.18 18.25
CA VAL A 184 13.53 14.70 17.28
C VAL A 184 13.12 13.30 16.82
N ILE A 185 12.73 13.19 15.55
CA ILE A 185 12.19 11.93 14.96
C ILE A 185 13.14 10.75 15.17
N SER A 186 14.47 10.97 15.03
CA SER A 186 15.47 9.91 15.20
C SER A 186 15.59 9.32 16.61
N ASP A 187 14.90 9.89 17.59
CA ASP A 187 14.93 9.37 18.96
C ASP A 187 13.89 8.25 19.16
N THR A 188 12.87 8.20 18.31
CA THR A 188 11.79 7.19 18.35
C THR A 188 11.70 6.35 17.08
N LEU A 189 12.06 6.90 15.91
CA LEU A 189 12.11 6.19 14.63
C LEU A 189 13.58 5.94 14.25
N ILE A 190 14.13 4.82 14.71
CA ILE A 190 15.59 4.59 14.69
C ILE A 190 16.08 4.09 13.33
N ALA A 191 15.43 3.07 12.77
CA ALA A 191 15.91 2.41 11.56
C ALA A 191 14.76 1.75 10.77
N PRO A 192 14.92 1.56 9.44
CA PRO A 192 13.97 0.82 8.64
C PRO A 192 13.89 -0.65 9.04
N ASP A 193 12.69 -1.23 8.96
CA ASP A 193 12.44 -2.67 9.07
C ASP A 193 12.29 -3.29 7.67
N PHE A 194 12.75 -4.54 7.53
CA PHE A 194 12.69 -5.28 6.27
C PHE A 194 11.92 -6.58 6.41
N VAL A 195 11.23 -6.97 5.35
CA VAL A 195 10.63 -8.30 5.25
C VAL A 195 11.74 -9.35 5.32
N GLY A 196 11.60 -10.31 6.25
CA GLY A 196 12.63 -11.32 6.49
C GLY A 196 13.69 -10.92 7.52
N GLY A 197 13.65 -9.68 8.01
CA GLY A 197 14.61 -9.17 9.01
C GLY A 197 15.97 -8.85 8.43
N GLY A 198 16.90 -8.41 9.28
CA GLY A 198 18.28 -8.07 8.91
C GLY A 198 19.02 -7.42 10.07
N TYR A 199 20.31 -7.14 9.84
CA TYR A 199 21.13 -6.35 10.76
C TYR A 199 21.47 -5.03 10.11
N ILE A 200 21.30 -3.93 10.84
CA ILE A 200 21.60 -2.57 10.39
C ILE A 200 22.79 -2.07 11.22
N ILE A 201 23.83 -1.64 10.54
CA ILE A 201 24.89 -0.85 11.17
C ILE A 201 24.36 0.59 11.19
N TYR A 202 23.86 1.01 12.35
CA TYR A 202 23.25 2.32 12.50
C TYR A 202 24.30 3.39 12.77
N ASP A 203 24.38 4.38 11.88
CA ASP A 203 25.10 5.63 12.09
C ASP A 203 24.11 6.79 11.83
N LYS A 204 23.83 7.57 12.86
CA LYS A 204 22.87 8.69 12.79
C LYS A 204 23.21 9.70 11.68
N ALA A 205 24.50 9.99 11.47
CA ALA A 205 24.96 10.93 10.45
C ALA A 205 24.74 10.39 9.02
N VAL A 206 25.03 9.10 8.81
CA VAL A 206 24.86 8.44 7.51
C VAL A 206 23.38 8.24 7.16
N SER A 207 22.54 7.92 8.13
CA SER A 207 21.09 7.76 7.92
C SER A 207 20.45 9.03 7.39
N TYR A 208 20.84 10.20 7.93
CA TYR A 208 20.34 11.50 7.47
C TYR A 208 20.81 11.86 6.06
N THR A 209 22.02 11.49 5.66
CA THR A 209 22.56 11.81 4.33
C THR A 209 22.00 10.91 3.24
N HIS A 210 21.72 9.63 3.54
CA HIS A 210 21.14 8.69 2.56
C HIS A 210 19.68 8.98 2.22
N LEU A 211 18.89 9.49 3.16
CA LEU A 211 17.51 9.92 2.88
C LEU A 211 17.47 11.18 1.99
N ARG A 212 18.53 11.99 1.94
CA ARG A 212 18.67 13.15 1.04
C ARG A 212 19.28 12.83 -0.32
N ALA A 213 20.00 11.73 -0.47
CA ALA A 213 20.76 11.40 -1.69
C ALA A 213 19.89 10.93 -2.86
N HIS A 214 18.61 10.78 -2.70
CA HIS A 214 17.67 10.40 -3.78
C HIS A 214 16.89 11.59 -4.37
N GLU A 215 17.28 12.82 -4.06
CA GLU A 215 16.66 14.04 -4.60
C GLU A 215 17.40 14.63 -5.83
N THR A 216 18.19 13.85 -6.55
CA THR A 216 18.83 14.29 -7.81
C THR A 216 18.23 13.66 -9.03
#